data_ed4d665df49cda9669405544b6052d6b
#
_entry.id   ed4d665df49cda9669405544b6052d6b
#
_cell.length_a   1.000
_cell.length_b   1.000
_cell.length_c   1.000
_cell.angle_alpha   90.00
_cell.angle_beta   90.00
_cell.angle_gamma   90.00
#
_symmetry.space_group_name_H-M   'P 1'
#
loop_
_entity.id
_entity.type
_entity.pdbx_description
1 polymer ?
#
loop_
_entity_poly.entity_id
_entity_poly.type
_entity_poly.pdbx_seq_one_letter_code
_entity_poly.pdbx_strand_id
1 'polypeptide(L)'
;MNNDFRSGIEALRPYLLRYAAMELRNREAAEDCVQEALLAALSAPASFEGRSNLRTWLTGILKHKIVDAIRRQSRERPLEGPEEDLVDLDALFNETGHWADRPQPWDDPDSALHQKQFLAALEACLAGLPPRTAQVFMLREHLGLETAEICRELGVTSTNCWVLLYRARMLLRECLEKSWFRR
;
A
#
# COMPACT_ATOMS: atom_id res chain seq x y z
N MET A 1 3.93 34.55 4.35
CA MET A 1 3.58 33.10 4.20
C MET A 1 2.08 33.03 4.35
N ASN A 2 1.37 32.58 3.30
CA ASN A 2 -0.09 32.74 3.23
C ASN A 2 -0.73 31.82 4.28
N ASN A 3 -1.54 32.37 5.18
CA ASN A 3 -2.21 31.62 6.27
C ASN A 3 -3.10 30.50 5.69
N ASP A 4 -3.65 30.73 4.50
CA ASP A 4 -4.49 29.75 3.76
C ASP A 4 -3.71 28.50 3.33
N PHE A 5 -2.44 28.67 2.91
CA PHE A 5 -1.58 27.55 2.52
C PHE A 5 -1.27 26.65 3.72
N ARG A 6 -0.91 27.26 4.86
CA ARG A 6 -0.65 26.51 6.09
C ARG A 6 -1.89 25.78 6.61
N SER A 7 -3.02 26.46 6.64
CA SER A 7 -4.31 25.87 7.03
C SER A 7 -4.70 24.72 6.12
N GLY A 8 -4.51 24.86 4.80
CA GLY A 8 -4.76 23.81 3.82
C GLY A 8 -3.88 22.56 4.03
N ILE A 9 -2.60 22.75 4.37
CA ILE A 9 -1.67 21.67 4.71
C ILE A 9 -2.14 20.94 5.97
N GLU A 10 -2.47 21.65 7.03
CA GLU A 10 -2.92 21.06 8.30
C GLU A 10 -4.24 20.30 8.15
N ALA A 11 -5.16 20.80 7.35
CA ALA A 11 -6.43 20.12 7.05
C ALA A 11 -6.26 18.75 6.36
N LEU A 12 -5.14 18.54 5.66
CA LEU A 12 -4.83 17.27 4.97
C LEU A 12 -4.17 16.24 5.89
N ARG A 13 -3.73 16.61 7.09
CA ARG A 13 -3.05 15.69 8.02
C ARG A 13 -3.79 14.37 8.28
N PRO A 14 -5.12 14.34 8.55
CA PRO A 14 -5.82 13.07 8.77
C PRO A 14 -5.79 12.13 7.56
N TYR A 15 -5.86 12.70 6.36
CA TYR A 15 -5.73 11.94 5.11
C TYR A 15 -4.33 11.34 4.96
N LEU A 16 -3.28 12.16 5.17
CA LEU A 16 -1.89 11.72 5.06
C LEU A 16 -1.54 10.64 6.08
N LEU A 17 -2.05 10.76 7.32
CA LEU A 17 -1.88 9.74 8.36
C LEU A 17 -2.49 8.40 7.96
N ARG A 18 -3.71 8.40 7.43
CA ARG A 18 -4.34 7.17 6.95
C ARG A 18 -3.53 6.55 5.81
N TYR A 19 -3.08 7.37 4.87
CA TYR A 19 -2.25 6.95 3.77
C TYR A 19 -0.95 6.28 4.27
N ALA A 20 -0.19 6.93 5.15
CA ALA A 20 1.07 6.41 5.68
C ALA A 20 0.87 5.16 6.56
N ALA A 21 -0.21 5.10 7.35
CA ALA A 21 -0.51 3.95 8.20
C ALA A 21 -0.82 2.68 7.40
N MET A 22 -1.49 2.80 6.25
CA MET A 22 -1.72 1.67 5.33
C MET A 22 -0.40 1.12 4.78
N GLU A 23 0.55 2.00 4.43
CA GLU A 23 1.84 1.60 3.85
C GLU A 23 2.78 0.97 4.88
N LEU A 24 2.93 1.62 6.02
CA LEU A 24 3.94 1.25 7.02
C LEU A 24 3.45 0.22 8.02
N ARG A 25 2.13 0.04 8.15
CA ARG A 25 1.50 -0.85 9.14
C ARG A 25 2.03 -0.61 10.57
N ASN A 26 2.60 0.55 10.79
CA ASN A 26 3.13 1.04 12.06
C ASN A 26 2.70 2.49 12.23
N ARG A 27 1.91 2.74 13.27
CA ARG A 27 1.32 4.06 13.53
C ARG A 27 2.37 5.12 13.85
N GLU A 28 3.34 4.78 14.67
CA GLU A 28 4.41 5.69 15.07
C GLU A 28 5.25 6.12 13.86
N ALA A 29 5.70 5.16 13.06
CA ALA A 29 6.42 5.45 11.82
C ALA A 29 5.57 6.26 10.82
N ALA A 30 4.26 6.04 10.77
CA ALA A 30 3.36 6.81 9.93
C ALA A 30 3.23 8.27 10.41
N GLU A 31 3.12 8.48 11.72
CA GLU A 31 3.08 9.81 12.32
C GLU A 31 4.38 10.59 12.06
N ASP A 32 5.53 9.94 12.18
CA ASP A 32 6.85 10.53 11.88
C ASP A 32 6.97 10.92 10.42
N CYS A 33 6.63 10.02 9.49
CA CYS A 33 6.67 10.31 8.05
C CYS A 33 5.76 11.49 7.67
N VAL A 34 4.57 11.56 8.25
CA VAL A 34 3.65 12.68 8.00
C VAL A 34 4.21 13.97 8.57
N GLN A 35 4.76 13.97 9.78
CA GLN A 35 5.38 15.13 10.37
C GLN A 35 6.56 15.65 9.53
N GLU A 36 7.45 14.75 9.07
CA GLU A 36 8.55 15.09 8.17
C GLU A 36 8.05 15.68 6.83
N ALA A 37 6.98 15.09 6.25
CA ALA A 37 6.40 15.58 5.00
C ALA A 37 5.79 16.98 5.15
N LEU A 38 5.07 17.23 6.25
CA LEU A 38 4.49 18.53 6.55
C LEU A 38 5.56 19.59 6.79
N LEU A 39 6.63 19.24 7.53
CA LEU A 39 7.78 20.13 7.75
C LEU A 39 8.49 20.47 6.44
N ALA A 40 8.72 19.48 5.57
CA ALA A 40 9.33 19.72 4.26
C ALA A 40 8.47 20.66 3.39
N ALA A 41 7.15 20.45 3.37
CA ALA A 41 6.22 21.31 2.63
C ALA A 41 6.21 22.75 3.16
N LEU A 42 6.24 22.94 4.48
CA LEU A 42 6.27 24.26 5.11
C LEU A 42 7.60 24.97 4.96
N SER A 43 8.71 24.22 4.84
CA SER A 43 10.06 24.79 4.65
C SER A 43 10.32 25.25 3.22
N ALA A 44 9.62 24.70 2.23
CA ALA A 44 9.81 25.03 0.83
C ALA A 44 8.47 25.31 0.11
N PRO A 45 7.68 26.30 0.55
CA PRO A 45 6.36 26.58 -0.01
C PRO A 45 6.42 26.99 -1.50
N ALA A 46 7.53 27.56 -1.94
CA ALA A 46 7.75 27.94 -3.34
C ALA A 46 7.85 26.73 -4.29
N SER A 47 8.09 25.52 -3.76
CA SER A 47 8.11 24.29 -4.56
C SER A 47 6.71 23.80 -4.95
N PHE A 48 5.67 24.37 -4.34
CA PHE A 48 4.30 24.19 -4.78
C PHE A 48 3.99 25.16 -5.92
N GLU A 49 4.25 24.74 -7.14
CA GLU A 49 4.05 25.57 -8.35
C GLU A 49 2.60 25.61 -8.84
N GLY A 50 1.65 25.01 -8.12
CA GLY A 50 0.24 24.97 -8.50
C GLY A 50 -0.08 24.09 -9.71
N ARG A 51 0.88 23.28 -10.20
CA ARG A 51 0.66 22.35 -11.33
C ARG A 51 -0.25 21.16 -10.97
N SER A 52 -0.47 20.93 -9.69
CA SER A 52 -1.40 19.93 -9.16
C SER A 52 -2.16 20.53 -7.98
N ASN A 53 -3.18 19.82 -7.47
CA ASN A 53 -3.79 20.23 -6.21
C ASN A 53 -2.85 19.97 -5.02
N LEU A 54 -3.04 20.71 -3.94
CA LEU A 54 -2.21 20.65 -2.72
C LEU A 54 -2.12 19.23 -2.15
N ARG A 55 -3.21 18.47 -2.18
CA ARG A 55 -3.27 17.08 -1.71
C ARG A 55 -2.33 16.18 -2.51
N THR A 56 -2.38 16.25 -3.85
CA THR A 56 -1.52 15.45 -4.74
C THR A 56 -0.04 15.76 -4.51
N TRP A 57 0.30 17.05 -4.40
CA TRP A 57 1.66 17.48 -4.14
C TRP A 57 2.20 17.00 -2.79
N LEU A 58 1.41 17.16 -1.71
CA LEU A 58 1.78 16.66 -0.37
C LEU A 58 1.90 15.13 -0.34
N THR A 59 1.02 14.42 -1.04
CA THR A 59 1.12 12.96 -1.16
C THR A 59 2.40 12.55 -1.86
N GLY A 60 2.87 13.30 -2.86
CA GLY A 60 4.17 13.09 -3.50
C GLY A 60 5.34 13.20 -2.50
N ILE A 61 5.35 14.25 -1.67
CA ILE A 61 6.37 14.41 -0.62
C ILE A 61 6.31 13.24 0.38
N LEU A 62 5.10 12.89 0.83
CA LEU A 62 4.90 11.79 1.78
C LEU A 62 5.36 10.44 1.23
N LYS A 63 5.11 10.14 -0.04
CA LYS A 63 5.59 8.91 -0.71
C LYS A 63 7.10 8.73 -0.58
N HIS A 64 7.87 9.79 -0.82
CA HIS A 64 9.34 9.73 -0.65
C HIS A 64 9.73 9.44 0.80
N LYS A 65 9.05 10.06 1.78
CA LYS A 65 9.31 9.80 3.20
C LYS A 65 8.99 8.36 3.60
N ILE A 66 7.90 7.81 3.09
CA ILE A 66 7.51 6.42 3.31
C ILE A 66 8.55 5.45 2.75
N VAL A 67 9.00 5.65 1.50
CA VAL A 67 10.04 4.81 0.89
C VAL A 67 11.34 4.87 1.70
N ASP A 68 11.75 6.05 2.16
CA ASP A 68 12.93 6.20 3.01
C ASP A 68 12.77 5.48 4.37
N ALA A 69 11.58 5.51 4.96
CA ALA A 69 11.27 4.78 6.20
C ALA A 69 11.33 3.26 5.98
N ILE A 70 10.74 2.75 4.90
CA ILE A 70 10.79 1.33 4.53
C ILE A 70 12.24 0.88 4.31
N ARG A 71 13.04 1.68 3.61
CA ARG A 71 14.48 1.41 3.38
C ARG A 71 15.26 1.33 4.69
N ARG A 72 15.02 2.24 5.65
CA ARG A 72 15.64 2.20 6.98
C ARG A 72 15.23 0.93 7.73
N GLN A 73 13.94 0.63 7.77
CA GLN A 73 13.40 -0.55 8.45
C GLN A 73 13.95 -1.86 7.87
N SER A 74 14.06 -1.97 6.54
CA SER A 74 14.60 -3.16 5.86
C SER A 74 16.08 -3.41 6.18
N ARG A 75 16.85 -2.35 6.48
CA ARG A 75 18.26 -2.47 6.89
C ARG A 75 18.40 -2.85 8.37
N GLU A 76 17.54 -2.30 9.23
CA GLU A 76 17.60 -2.52 10.69
C GLU A 76 17.01 -3.88 11.08
N ARG A 77 15.97 -4.29 10.39
CA ARG A 77 15.28 -5.58 10.56
C ARG A 77 15.00 -6.14 9.17
N PRO A 78 15.92 -6.92 8.59
CA PRO A 78 15.58 -7.73 7.45
C PRO A 78 14.31 -8.49 7.81
N LEU A 79 13.31 -8.47 6.93
CA LEU A 79 12.10 -9.27 7.12
C LEU A 79 12.50 -10.75 7.00
N GLU A 80 13.17 -11.26 8.04
CA GLU A 80 13.41 -12.67 8.27
C GLU A 80 12.11 -13.27 8.77
N GLY A 81 11.38 -13.82 7.87
CA GLY A 81 10.37 -14.83 8.15
C GLY A 81 10.64 -15.95 7.18
N PRO A 82 10.51 -17.20 7.58
CA PRO A 82 10.50 -18.27 6.60
C PRO A 82 9.48 -17.92 5.53
N GLU A 83 9.80 -18.22 4.29
CA GLU A 83 8.84 -18.21 3.17
C GLU A 83 7.63 -19.13 3.46
N GLU A 84 7.58 -19.67 4.65
CA GLU A 84 6.72 -20.74 5.16
C GLU A 84 5.39 -20.29 5.79
N ASP A 85 5.10 -19.01 5.98
CA ASP A 85 3.70 -18.57 6.09
C ASP A 85 3.04 -18.63 4.69
N LEU A 86 3.31 -19.73 4.04
CA LEU A 86 2.74 -20.11 2.77
C LEU A 86 1.28 -20.48 3.02
N VAL A 87 0.41 -19.53 2.86
CA VAL A 87 -0.92 -19.88 2.36
C VAL A 87 -0.65 -20.81 1.19
N ASP A 88 -1.11 -22.04 1.33
CA ASP A 88 -0.95 -23.07 0.32
C ASP A 88 -1.65 -22.58 -0.96
N LEU A 89 -0.86 -21.93 -1.83
CA LEU A 89 -1.38 -21.47 -3.11
C LEU A 89 -1.79 -22.65 -3.99
N ASP A 90 -1.22 -23.82 -3.75
CA ASP A 90 -1.58 -25.03 -4.47
C ASP A 90 -3.01 -25.46 -4.11
N ALA A 91 -3.48 -25.11 -2.89
CA ALA A 91 -4.89 -25.33 -2.50
C ALA A 91 -5.89 -24.46 -3.29
N LEU A 92 -5.45 -23.39 -3.94
CA LEU A 92 -6.29 -22.57 -4.81
C LEU A 92 -6.50 -23.20 -6.21
N PHE A 93 -5.69 -24.20 -6.55
CA PHE A 93 -5.73 -24.87 -7.83
C PHE A 93 -6.00 -26.36 -7.63
N ASN A 94 -6.75 -26.95 -8.53
CA ASN A 94 -6.93 -28.42 -8.57
C ASN A 94 -5.69 -29.10 -9.21
N GLU A 95 -5.66 -30.42 -9.17
CA GLU A 95 -4.59 -31.27 -9.74
C GLU A 95 -4.30 -31.01 -11.23
N THR A 96 -5.21 -30.38 -11.95
CA THR A 96 -5.09 -30.03 -13.37
C THR A 96 -4.61 -28.57 -13.58
N GLY A 97 -4.26 -27.84 -12.51
CA GLY A 97 -3.80 -26.47 -12.56
C GLY A 97 -4.91 -25.43 -12.83
N HIS A 98 -6.19 -25.83 -12.72
CA HIS A 98 -7.32 -24.92 -12.80
C HIS A 98 -7.74 -24.48 -11.40
N TRP A 99 -8.42 -23.33 -11.30
CA TRP A 99 -8.99 -22.85 -10.04
C TRP A 99 -9.85 -23.93 -9.38
N ALA A 100 -9.52 -24.27 -8.13
CA ALA A 100 -10.33 -25.20 -7.33
C ALA A 100 -11.75 -24.65 -7.12
N ASP A 101 -11.86 -23.36 -6.87
CA ASP A 101 -13.12 -22.60 -6.85
C ASP A 101 -12.98 -21.45 -7.87
N ARG A 102 -13.75 -21.52 -8.97
CA ARG A 102 -13.65 -20.53 -10.05
C ARG A 102 -14.06 -19.15 -9.54
N PRO A 103 -13.19 -18.13 -9.72
CA PRO A 103 -13.54 -16.76 -9.39
C PRO A 103 -14.80 -16.34 -10.14
N GLN A 104 -15.79 -15.85 -9.42
CA GLN A 104 -16.99 -15.29 -10.03
C GLN A 104 -16.67 -13.92 -10.67
N PRO A 105 -17.33 -13.54 -11.79
CA PRO A 105 -17.27 -12.19 -12.29
C PRO A 105 -17.78 -11.23 -11.20
N TRP A 106 -17.12 -10.11 -11.03
CA TRP A 106 -17.61 -9.03 -10.16
C TRP A 106 -18.62 -8.21 -10.97
N ASP A 107 -19.80 -7.99 -10.42
CA ASP A 107 -20.92 -7.39 -11.14
C ASP A 107 -20.61 -5.94 -11.61
N ASP A 108 -19.97 -5.13 -10.79
CA ASP A 108 -19.55 -3.77 -11.16
C ASP A 108 -18.39 -3.30 -10.24
N PRO A 109 -17.13 -3.56 -10.65
CA PRO A 109 -15.97 -3.16 -9.86
C PRO A 109 -15.86 -1.65 -9.67
N ASP A 110 -16.27 -0.84 -10.67
CA ASP A 110 -16.15 0.61 -10.61
C ASP A 110 -17.13 1.20 -9.60
N SER A 111 -18.37 0.72 -9.56
CA SER A 111 -19.35 1.15 -8.56
C SER A 111 -18.97 0.70 -7.15
N ALA A 112 -18.38 -0.49 -7.00
CA ALA A 112 -17.89 -1.00 -5.71
C ALA A 112 -16.80 -0.10 -5.11
N LEU A 113 -15.86 0.40 -5.93
CA LEU A 113 -14.77 1.29 -5.48
C LEU A 113 -15.26 2.60 -4.87
N HIS A 114 -16.44 3.07 -5.23
CA HIS A 114 -17.04 4.30 -4.68
C HIS A 114 -17.71 4.09 -3.31
N GLN A 115 -17.89 2.86 -2.86
CA GLN A 115 -18.56 2.57 -1.60
C GLN A 115 -17.57 2.55 -0.42
N LYS A 116 -17.86 3.33 0.64
CA LYS A 116 -17.03 3.34 1.87
C LYS A 116 -16.87 1.96 2.49
N GLN A 117 -17.89 1.11 2.36
CA GLN A 117 -17.88 -0.25 2.89
C GLN A 117 -16.93 -1.17 2.13
N PHE A 118 -16.82 -1.00 0.80
CA PHE A 118 -15.83 -1.73 -0.01
C PHE A 118 -14.41 -1.36 0.42
N LEU A 119 -14.13 -0.06 0.58
CA LEU A 119 -12.80 0.38 1.04
C LEU A 119 -12.45 -0.18 2.41
N ALA A 120 -13.42 -0.26 3.33
CA ALA A 120 -13.19 -0.89 4.64
C ALA A 120 -12.91 -2.39 4.53
N ALA A 121 -13.62 -3.11 3.64
CA ALA A 121 -13.36 -4.52 3.36
C ALA A 121 -11.97 -4.72 2.72
N LEU A 122 -11.58 -3.87 1.78
CA LEU A 122 -10.26 -3.88 1.16
C LEU A 122 -9.15 -3.62 2.19
N GLU A 123 -9.31 -2.61 3.05
CA GLU A 123 -8.37 -2.31 4.14
C GLU A 123 -8.20 -3.52 5.08
N ALA A 124 -9.30 -4.18 5.44
CA ALA A 124 -9.28 -5.39 6.27
C ALA A 124 -8.55 -6.56 5.58
N CYS A 125 -8.81 -6.77 4.28
CA CYS A 125 -8.14 -7.80 3.49
C CYS A 125 -6.63 -7.52 3.34
N LEU A 126 -6.26 -6.27 3.10
CA LEU A 126 -4.85 -5.85 3.07
C LEU A 126 -4.16 -6.09 4.41
N ALA A 127 -4.85 -5.78 5.53
CA ALA A 127 -4.33 -6.02 6.87
C ALA A 127 -4.10 -7.52 7.16
N GLY A 128 -4.86 -8.42 6.55
CA GLY A 128 -4.72 -9.86 6.66
C GLY A 128 -3.58 -10.48 5.84
N LEU A 129 -2.97 -9.75 4.90
CA LEU A 129 -1.85 -10.26 4.12
C LEU A 129 -0.59 -10.49 4.98
N PRO A 130 0.24 -11.51 4.68
CA PRO A 130 1.57 -11.63 5.26
C PRO A 130 2.37 -10.34 5.08
N PRO A 131 3.17 -9.90 6.07
CA PRO A 131 3.79 -8.57 6.07
C PRO A 131 4.60 -8.25 4.82
N ARG A 132 5.44 -9.19 4.38
CA ARG A 132 6.29 -9.01 3.18
C ARG A 132 5.48 -8.96 1.89
N THR A 133 4.46 -9.80 1.80
CA THR A 133 3.52 -9.84 0.66
C THR A 133 2.73 -8.53 0.55
N ALA A 134 2.20 -8.04 1.67
CA ALA A 134 1.51 -6.76 1.73
C ALA A 134 2.44 -5.60 1.33
N GLN A 135 3.67 -5.58 1.84
CA GLN A 135 4.63 -4.52 1.57
C GLN A 135 4.99 -4.43 0.09
N VAL A 136 5.31 -5.56 -0.56
CA VAL A 136 5.59 -5.58 -2.01
C VAL A 136 4.37 -5.11 -2.81
N PHE A 137 3.18 -5.55 -2.44
CA PHE A 137 1.94 -5.15 -3.11
C PHE A 137 1.69 -3.64 -2.98
N MET A 138 1.81 -3.08 -1.78
CA MET A 138 1.59 -1.66 -1.53
C MET A 138 2.62 -0.79 -2.26
N LEU A 139 3.90 -1.18 -2.25
CA LEU A 139 4.95 -0.48 -3.00
C LEU A 139 4.64 -0.43 -4.50
N ARG A 140 4.12 -1.52 -5.07
CA ARG A 140 3.78 -1.58 -6.50
C ARG A 140 2.49 -0.85 -6.84
N GLU A 141 1.39 -1.20 -6.18
CA GLU A 141 0.05 -0.77 -6.61
C GLU A 141 -0.33 0.61 -6.04
N HIS A 142 0.12 0.95 -4.85
CA HIS A 142 -0.25 2.20 -4.20
C HIS A 142 0.82 3.28 -4.32
N LEU A 143 2.10 2.94 -4.10
CA LEU A 143 3.20 3.89 -4.29
C LEU A 143 3.64 4.02 -5.75
N GLY A 144 3.39 2.98 -6.57
CA GLY A 144 3.69 2.98 -8.00
C GLY A 144 5.18 2.76 -8.31
N LEU A 145 5.93 2.07 -7.42
CA LEU A 145 7.33 1.76 -7.67
C LEU A 145 7.47 0.67 -8.72
N GLU A 146 8.53 0.77 -9.52
CA GLU A 146 8.90 -0.28 -10.46
C GLU A 146 9.52 -1.50 -9.74
N THR A 147 9.37 -2.70 -10.34
CA THR A 147 9.86 -3.95 -9.75
C THR A 147 11.35 -3.86 -9.37
N ALA A 148 12.18 -3.23 -10.21
CA ALA A 148 13.59 -3.04 -9.92
C ALA A 148 13.85 -2.17 -8.69
N GLU A 149 13.01 -1.16 -8.46
CA GLU A 149 13.08 -0.30 -7.26
C GLU A 149 12.68 -1.09 -6.03
N ILE A 150 11.57 -1.85 -6.10
CA ILE A 150 11.11 -2.69 -4.99
C ILE A 150 12.17 -3.72 -4.60
N CYS A 151 12.79 -4.36 -5.59
CA CYS A 151 13.88 -5.32 -5.35
C CYS A 151 15.05 -4.69 -4.59
N ARG A 152 15.44 -3.47 -4.99
CA ARG A 152 16.52 -2.72 -4.34
C ARG A 152 16.16 -2.30 -2.92
N GLU A 153 14.93 -1.81 -2.71
CA GLU A 153 14.47 -1.32 -1.40
C GLU A 153 14.29 -2.44 -0.37
N LEU A 154 13.81 -3.61 -0.82
CA LEU A 154 13.50 -4.74 0.06
C LEU A 154 14.57 -5.85 0.07
N GLY A 155 15.60 -5.75 -0.77
CA GLY A 155 16.64 -6.78 -0.87
C GLY A 155 16.10 -8.12 -1.42
N VAL A 156 15.10 -8.10 -2.31
CA VAL A 156 14.52 -9.29 -2.92
C VAL A 156 14.91 -9.45 -4.38
N THR A 157 14.91 -10.69 -4.88
CA THR A 157 15.11 -10.95 -6.29
C THR A 157 13.86 -10.57 -7.11
N SER A 158 14.02 -10.31 -8.41
CA SER A 158 12.89 -10.02 -9.30
C SER A 158 11.88 -11.17 -9.33
N THR A 159 12.36 -12.42 -9.36
CA THR A 159 11.50 -13.60 -9.33
C THR A 159 10.66 -13.63 -8.04
N ASN A 160 11.30 -13.45 -6.89
CA ASN A 160 10.59 -13.41 -5.61
C ASN A 160 9.59 -12.26 -5.54
N CYS A 161 9.95 -11.07 -6.04
CA CYS A 161 9.02 -9.94 -6.11
C CYS A 161 7.76 -10.28 -6.92
N TRP A 162 7.90 -10.94 -8.08
CA TRP A 162 6.77 -11.38 -8.89
C TRP A 162 5.90 -12.42 -8.18
N VAL A 163 6.53 -13.39 -7.49
CA VAL A 163 5.81 -14.39 -6.68
C VAL A 163 5.00 -13.71 -5.57
N LEU A 164 5.61 -12.78 -4.84
CA LEU A 164 4.93 -12.03 -3.78
C LEU A 164 3.75 -11.19 -4.30
N LEU A 165 3.92 -10.52 -5.45
CA LEU A 165 2.83 -9.78 -6.09
C LEU A 165 1.68 -10.69 -6.52
N TYR A 166 2.00 -11.83 -7.10
CA TYR A 166 1.00 -12.81 -7.49
C TYR A 166 0.23 -13.33 -6.25
N ARG A 167 0.96 -13.72 -5.20
CA ARG A 167 0.36 -14.15 -3.93
C ARG A 167 -0.56 -13.10 -3.33
N ALA A 168 -0.10 -11.84 -3.29
CA ALA A 168 -0.90 -10.74 -2.78
C ALA A 168 -2.25 -10.61 -3.51
N ARG A 169 -2.22 -10.65 -4.85
CA ARG A 169 -3.42 -10.53 -5.68
C ARG A 169 -4.39 -11.68 -5.46
N MET A 170 -3.87 -12.91 -5.32
CA MET A 170 -4.69 -14.10 -5.09
C MET A 170 -5.37 -14.05 -3.72
N LEU A 171 -4.61 -13.77 -2.66
CA LEU A 171 -5.13 -13.65 -1.30
C LEU A 171 -6.16 -12.52 -1.16
N LEU A 172 -5.88 -11.36 -1.75
CA LEU A 172 -6.82 -10.23 -1.77
C LEU A 172 -8.11 -10.61 -2.50
N ARG A 173 -8.00 -11.28 -3.64
CA ARG A 173 -9.17 -11.74 -4.39
C ARG A 173 -10.02 -12.67 -3.55
N GLU A 174 -9.44 -13.71 -2.95
CA GLU A 174 -10.15 -14.66 -2.10
C GLU A 174 -10.84 -13.96 -0.91
N CYS A 175 -10.11 -13.06 -0.24
CA CYS A 175 -10.65 -12.30 0.88
C CYS A 175 -11.84 -11.42 0.44
N LEU A 176 -11.70 -10.67 -0.65
CA LEU A 176 -12.76 -9.79 -1.16
C LEU A 176 -13.97 -10.58 -1.66
N GLU A 177 -13.78 -11.73 -2.31
CA GLU A 177 -14.89 -12.59 -2.69
C GLU A 177 -15.70 -13.01 -1.47
N LYS A 178 -15.06 -13.42 -0.37
CA LYS A 178 -15.72 -13.82 0.87
C LYS A 178 -16.36 -12.67 1.64
N SER A 179 -15.68 -11.54 1.70
CA SER A 179 -16.08 -10.41 2.55
C SER A 179 -17.04 -9.42 1.87
N TRP A 180 -17.01 -9.34 0.54
CA TRP A 180 -17.78 -8.36 -0.23
C TRP A 180 -18.69 -8.96 -1.29
N PHE A 181 -18.15 -9.79 -2.20
CA PHE A 181 -18.87 -10.24 -3.40
C PHE A 181 -19.78 -11.46 -3.22
N ARG A 182 -19.59 -12.26 -2.16
CA ARG A 182 -20.44 -13.40 -1.82
C ARG A 182 -21.43 -13.13 -0.67
N ARG A 183 -21.79 -11.86 -0.45
CA ARG A 183 -22.81 -11.49 0.53
C ARG A 183 -24.21 -11.62 -0.04
#